data_0daf6b4c4398f8c572c56dbc5fef9369
#
_entry.id   0daf6b4c4398f8c572c56dbc5fef9369
#
_cell.length_a   1.000
_cell.length_b   1.000
_cell.length_c   1.000
_cell.angle_alpha   90.00
_cell.angle_beta   90.00
_cell.angle_gamma   90.00
#
_symmetry.space_group_name_H-M   'P 1'
#
loop_
_entity.id
_entity.type
_entity.pdbx_description
1 polymer ?
#
loop_
_entity_poly.entity_id
_entity_poly.type
_entity_poly.pdbx_seq_one_letter_code
_entity_poly.pdbx_strand_id
1 'polypeptide(L)'
;MRRYGPAGVVLLNHDINARVEHEDIKRFKREVAAALGLTVTQADHHRAAEWDQFDVVEDARAFKVGSGTELCTARLKTEPFDRWLATYAPPGSAVIYYGFDANERHRIQRRASILGSRGYETAFPLAHWPRTIQSTREIGVEPPLTYGTFKHANCVGCLKAGKQHWFVVYATRRDVWERAKLAEERI
;
A
#
# COMPACT_ATOMS: atom_id res chain seq x y z
N MET A 1 -19.10 2.53 -3.69
CA MET A 1 -20.03 1.41 -3.40
C MET A 1 -21.49 1.77 -3.59
N ARG A 2 -22.03 2.85 -3.01
CA ARG A 2 -23.44 3.23 -3.22
C ARG A 2 -23.83 3.39 -4.70
N ARG A 3 -22.87 3.77 -5.56
CA ARG A 3 -23.11 3.99 -7.00
C ARG A 3 -23.12 2.69 -7.82
N TYR A 4 -22.30 1.69 -7.46
CA TYR A 4 -22.08 0.50 -8.31
C TYR A 4 -22.53 -0.80 -7.65
N GLY A 5 -22.83 -0.78 -6.36
CA GLY A 5 -23.04 -1.98 -5.57
C GLY A 5 -21.73 -2.79 -5.35
N PRO A 6 -21.76 -3.81 -4.49
CA PRO A 6 -20.57 -4.63 -4.21
C PRO A 6 -20.07 -5.40 -5.45
N ALA A 7 -20.96 -5.91 -6.26
CA ALA A 7 -20.61 -6.70 -7.46
C ALA A 7 -19.84 -5.90 -8.53
N GLY A 8 -19.96 -4.57 -8.52
CA GLY A 8 -19.25 -3.69 -9.46
C GLY A 8 -17.94 -3.13 -8.91
N VAL A 9 -17.46 -3.60 -7.75
CA VAL A 9 -16.28 -3.07 -7.08
C VAL A 9 -15.27 -4.17 -6.78
N VAL A 10 -14.03 -3.98 -7.22
CA VAL A 10 -12.87 -4.79 -6.82
C VAL A 10 -12.05 -4.01 -5.81
N LEU A 11 -11.84 -4.60 -4.63
CA LEU A 11 -10.95 -4.05 -3.60
C LEU A 11 -9.56 -4.66 -3.76
N LEU A 12 -8.67 -3.95 -4.45
CA LEU A 12 -7.33 -4.45 -4.75
C LEU A 12 -6.34 -4.07 -3.65
N ASN A 13 -5.51 -5.02 -3.25
CA ASN A 13 -4.44 -4.82 -2.29
C ASN A 13 -3.20 -5.63 -2.67
N HIS A 14 -2.11 -5.39 -1.94
CA HIS A 14 -0.88 -6.18 -2.00
C HIS A 14 -0.66 -6.82 -0.64
N ASP A 15 -0.40 -8.12 -0.61
CA ASP A 15 0.05 -8.77 0.62
C ASP A 15 1.54 -8.47 0.83
N ILE A 16 1.86 -7.92 1.97
CA ILE A 16 3.22 -7.58 2.36
C ILE A 16 3.70 -8.64 3.35
N ASN A 17 4.96 -9.02 3.23
CA ASN A 17 5.56 -10.05 4.09
C ASN A 17 5.30 -9.78 5.58
N ALA A 18 4.86 -10.81 6.30
CA ALA A 18 4.51 -10.73 7.72
C ALA A 18 5.66 -10.30 8.65
N ARG A 19 6.91 -10.40 8.18
CA ARG A 19 8.07 -9.87 8.93
C ARG A 19 7.98 -8.36 9.14
N VAL A 20 7.37 -7.65 8.20
CA VAL A 20 7.33 -6.18 8.15
C VAL A 20 5.93 -5.58 8.09
N GLU A 21 4.89 -6.36 7.77
CA GLU A 21 3.51 -5.94 7.93
C GLU A 21 2.88 -6.66 9.12
N HIS A 22 2.43 -5.90 10.11
CA HIS A 22 1.83 -6.45 11.31
C HIS A 22 0.53 -7.20 10.97
N GLU A 23 0.30 -8.37 11.59
CA GLU A 23 -0.87 -9.21 11.31
C GLU A 23 -2.19 -8.47 11.57
N ASP A 24 -2.20 -7.54 12.52
CA ASP A 24 -3.37 -6.71 12.81
C ASP A 24 -3.74 -5.75 11.67
N ILE A 25 -2.77 -5.33 10.84
CA ILE A 25 -3.05 -4.61 9.59
C ILE A 25 -3.76 -5.54 8.59
N LYS A 26 -3.32 -6.79 8.50
CA LYS A 26 -3.97 -7.79 7.63
C LYS A 26 -5.40 -8.12 8.13
N ARG A 27 -5.59 -8.26 9.44
CA ARG A 27 -6.92 -8.36 10.06
C ARG A 27 -7.80 -7.19 9.62
N PHE A 28 -7.33 -5.97 9.86
CA PHE A 28 -8.05 -4.74 9.54
C PHE A 28 -8.49 -4.67 8.07
N LYS A 29 -7.61 -4.99 7.13
CA LYS A 29 -7.94 -5.04 5.70
C LYS A 29 -9.10 -6.00 5.41
N ARG A 30 -9.06 -7.21 5.99
CA ARG A 30 -10.11 -8.23 5.82
C ARG A 30 -11.45 -7.80 6.43
N GLU A 31 -11.42 -7.26 7.64
CA GLU A 31 -12.63 -6.82 8.34
C GLU A 31 -13.30 -5.64 7.65
N VAL A 32 -12.53 -4.63 7.18
CA VAL A 32 -13.08 -3.53 6.39
C VAL A 32 -13.71 -4.03 5.10
N ALA A 33 -13.06 -4.95 4.40
CA ALA A 33 -13.62 -5.54 3.20
C ALA A 33 -14.95 -6.26 3.49
N ALA A 34 -14.97 -7.12 4.53
CA ALA A 34 -16.16 -7.87 4.94
C ALA A 34 -17.31 -6.94 5.36
N ALA A 35 -17.04 -5.88 6.15
CA ALA A 35 -18.02 -4.88 6.54
C ALA A 35 -18.64 -4.14 5.36
N LEU A 36 -17.93 -4.09 4.23
CA LEU A 36 -18.41 -3.50 2.97
C LEU A 36 -19.04 -4.54 2.03
N GLY A 37 -19.16 -5.80 2.43
CA GLY A 37 -19.65 -6.90 1.58
C GLY A 37 -18.69 -7.25 0.43
N LEU A 38 -17.39 -7.03 0.64
CA LEU A 38 -16.33 -7.29 -0.33
C LEU A 38 -15.31 -8.31 0.20
N THR A 39 -14.50 -8.82 -0.72
CA THR A 39 -13.27 -9.55 -0.38
C THR A 39 -12.07 -8.77 -0.93
N VAL A 40 -10.92 -8.93 -0.29
CA VAL A 40 -9.67 -8.35 -0.79
C VAL A 40 -9.15 -9.20 -1.95
N THR A 41 -9.00 -8.58 -3.11
CA THR A 41 -8.30 -9.18 -4.26
C THR A 41 -6.82 -8.86 -4.13
N GLN A 42 -5.98 -9.88 -4.17
CA GLN A 42 -4.53 -9.72 -4.07
C GLN A 42 -3.89 -9.55 -5.45
N ALA A 43 -3.05 -8.53 -5.58
CA ALA A 43 -2.19 -8.33 -6.74
C ALA A 43 -0.73 -8.31 -6.24
N ASP A 44 -0.17 -9.51 -6.07
CA ASP A 44 1.09 -9.67 -5.36
C ASP A 44 2.28 -9.91 -6.30
N HIS A 45 3.45 -9.54 -5.82
CA HIS A 45 4.70 -10.00 -6.39
C HIS A 45 4.81 -11.52 -6.18
N HIS A 46 5.34 -12.24 -7.18
CA HIS A 46 5.45 -13.72 -7.10
C HIS A 46 6.27 -14.24 -5.91
N ARG A 47 7.11 -13.38 -5.33
CA ARG A 47 7.88 -13.67 -4.11
C ARG A 47 7.39 -12.90 -2.88
N ALA A 48 6.14 -12.42 -2.85
CA ALA A 48 5.61 -11.60 -1.75
C ALA A 48 5.65 -12.34 -0.39
N ALA A 49 5.50 -13.66 -0.40
CA ALA A 49 5.61 -14.48 0.81
C ALA A 49 7.04 -14.55 1.38
N GLU A 50 8.04 -14.40 0.52
CA GLU A 50 9.46 -14.53 0.89
C GLU A 50 10.14 -13.17 1.07
N TRP A 51 9.81 -12.21 0.20
CA TRP A 51 10.47 -10.92 0.10
C TRP A 51 9.79 -9.83 0.91
N ASP A 52 10.60 -9.05 1.59
CA ASP A 52 10.25 -7.74 2.14
C ASP A 52 11.02 -6.61 1.43
N GLN A 53 10.98 -5.40 1.96
CA GLN A 53 11.68 -4.26 1.38
C GLN A 53 13.20 -4.41 1.39
N PHE A 54 13.75 -5.16 2.34
CA PHE A 54 15.20 -5.36 2.47
C PHE A 54 15.70 -6.37 1.43
N ASP A 55 14.94 -7.44 1.19
CA ASP A 55 15.30 -8.41 0.14
C ASP A 55 15.31 -7.74 -1.24
N VAL A 56 14.39 -6.81 -1.49
CA VAL A 56 14.35 -6.04 -2.76
C VAL A 56 15.60 -5.18 -2.94
N VAL A 57 16.05 -4.48 -1.91
CA VAL A 57 17.22 -3.59 -2.05
C VAL A 57 18.52 -4.37 -2.10
N GLU A 58 18.62 -5.49 -1.40
CA GLU A 58 19.77 -6.41 -1.51
C GLU A 58 19.87 -7.01 -2.91
N ASP A 59 18.77 -7.51 -3.48
CA ASP A 59 18.74 -8.05 -4.84
C ASP A 59 19.14 -7.00 -5.89
N ALA A 60 18.67 -5.76 -5.69
CA ALA A 60 19.01 -4.65 -6.56
C ALA A 60 20.42 -4.06 -6.30
N ARG A 61 21.05 -4.41 -5.20
CA ARG A 61 22.27 -3.77 -4.68
C ARG A 61 22.17 -2.24 -4.64
N ALA A 62 21.00 -1.73 -4.26
CA ALA A 62 20.74 -0.30 -4.20
C ALA A 62 19.52 0.00 -3.33
N PHE A 63 19.55 1.08 -2.55
CA PHE A 63 18.37 1.57 -1.84
C PHE A 63 17.40 2.30 -2.78
N LYS A 64 17.93 2.99 -3.77
CA LYS A 64 17.16 3.77 -4.73
C LYS A 64 17.91 3.89 -6.06
N VAL A 65 17.18 3.83 -7.15
CA VAL A 65 17.73 4.08 -8.47
C VAL A 65 17.14 5.39 -9.02
N GLY A 66 17.98 6.40 -9.14
CA GLY A 66 17.59 7.72 -9.64
C GLY A 66 16.59 8.46 -8.75
N SER A 67 15.84 9.40 -9.34
CA SER A 67 14.80 10.20 -8.66
C SER A 67 13.41 9.54 -8.62
N GLY A 68 13.31 8.29 -9.07
CA GLY A 68 12.06 7.56 -9.22
C GLY A 68 11.40 7.08 -7.92
N THR A 69 10.49 6.15 -8.07
CA THR A 69 9.85 5.44 -6.97
C THR A 69 10.87 4.50 -6.30
N GLU A 70 10.81 4.38 -4.99
CA GLU A 70 11.64 3.41 -4.27
C GLU A 70 11.42 1.99 -4.79
N LEU A 71 12.52 1.23 -4.86
CA LEU A 71 12.55 -0.11 -5.46
C LEU A 71 11.51 -1.05 -4.86
N CYS A 72 11.36 -1.07 -3.53
CA CYS A 72 10.35 -1.91 -2.88
C CYS A 72 8.92 -1.54 -3.30
N THR A 73 8.61 -0.25 -3.48
CA THR A 73 7.30 0.20 -3.98
C THR A 73 7.11 -0.21 -5.45
N ALA A 74 8.14 -0.07 -6.26
CA ALA A 74 8.10 -0.47 -7.67
C ALA A 74 7.84 -1.98 -7.79
N ARG A 75 8.72 -2.80 -7.21
CA ARG A 75 8.69 -4.26 -7.39
C ARG A 75 7.56 -4.95 -6.64
N LEU A 76 7.29 -4.56 -5.38
CA LEU A 76 6.29 -5.27 -4.55
C LEU A 76 4.86 -4.75 -4.71
N LYS A 77 4.66 -3.58 -5.33
CA LYS A 77 3.33 -2.97 -5.45
C LYS A 77 2.99 -2.51 -6.86
N THR A 78 3.83 -1.66 -7.49
CA THR A 78 3.47 -1.04 -8.77
C THR A 78 3.48 -2.06 -9.91
N GLU A 79 4.53 -2.86 -10.04
CA GLU A 79 4.63 -3.89 -11.08
C GLU A 79 3.54 -4.97 -10.95
N PRO A 80 3.25 -5.53 -9.75
CA PRO A 80 2.12 -6.44 -9.57
C PRO A 80 0.78 -5.81 -9.92
N PHE A 81 0.55 -4.56 -9.50
CA PHE A 81 -0.64 -3.81 -9.85
C PHE A 81 -0.80 -3.65 -11.38
N ASP A 82 0.27 -3.27 -12.06
CA ASP A 82 0.27 -3.06 -13.51
C ASP A 82 -0.01 -4.36 -14.27
N ARG A 83 0.57 -5.49 -13.83
CA ARG A 83 0.26 -6.82 -14.39
C ARG A 83 -1.20 -7.20 -14.17
N TRP A 84 -1.70 -6.97 -12.95
CA TRP A 84 -3.09 -7.27 -12.63
C TRP A 84 -4.05 -6.45 -13.51
N LEU A 85 -3.79 -5.14 -13.66
CA LEU A 85 -4.59 -4.27 -14.55
C LEU A 85 -4.59 -4.79 -15.99
N ALA A 86 -3.43 -5.10 -16.54
CA ALA A 86 -3.31 -5.57 -17.90
C ALA A 86 -4.10 -6.88 -18.15
N THR A 87 -4.20 -7.73 -17.13
CA THR A 87 -4.86 -9.03 -17.23
C THR A 87 -6.37 -8.95 -16.98
N TYR A 88 -6.79 -8.22 -15.96
CA TYR A 88 -8.16 -8.29 -15.43
C TYR A 88 -8.99 -7.02 -15.63
N ALA A 89 -8.34 -5.88 -15.85
CA ALA A 89 -9.00 -4.60 -16.04
C ALA A 89 -8.27 -3.78 -17.12
N PRO A 90 -8.36 -4.18 -18.39
CA PRO A 90 -7.70 -3.46 -19.48
C PRO A 90 -8.24 -2.02 -19.61
N PRO A 91 -7.50 -1.12 -20.29
CA PRO A 91 -7.91 0.27 -20.48
C PRO A 91 -9.36 0.39 -20.96
N GLY A 92 -10.12 1.30 -20.36
CA GLY A 92 -11.53 1.54 -20.68
C GLY A 92 -12.53 0.58 -20.00
N SER A 93 -12.10 -0.50 -19.34
CA SER A 93 -13.00 -1.45 -18.68
C SER A 93 -13.34 -1.11 -17.24
N ALA A 94 -12.56 -0.26 -16.57
CA ALA A 94 -12.75 0.10 -15.18
C ALA A 94 -12.25 1.51 -14.88
N VAL A 95 -12.79 2.10 -13.81
CA VAL A 95 -12.30 3.34 -13.20
C VAL A 95 -11.49 2.99 -11.95
N ILE A 96 -10.27 3.49 -11.86
CA ILE A 96 -9.37 3.22 -10.74
C ILE A 96 -9.54 4.30 -9.67
N TYR A 97 -10.01 3.92 -8.50
CA TYR A 97 -10.26 4.81 -7.37
C TYR A 97 -9.07 4.85 -6.41
N TYR A 98 -8.61 6.05 -6.06
CA TYR A 98 -7.57 6.28 -5.06
C TYR A 98 -8.11 7.08 -3.87
N GLY A 99 -7.70 6.69 -2.66
CA GLY A 99 -8.04 7.37 -1.42
C GLY A 99 -7.17 8.59 -1.09
N PHE A 100 -6.69 9.33 -2.11
CA PHE A 100 -5.95 10.57 -1.89
C PHE A 100 -6.90 11.71 -1.59
N ASP A 101 -6.55 12.53 -0.59
CA ASP A 101 -7.31 13.71 -0.22
C ASP A 101 -6.81 14.99 -0.92
N ALA A 102 -7.49 16.11 -0.68
CA ALA A 102 -7.19 17.39 -1.34
C ALA A 102 -5.78 17.93 -1.05
N ASN A 103 -5.12 17.50 0.04
CA ASN A 103 -3.77 17.92 0.38
C ASN A 103 -2.69 17.14 -0.39
N GLU A 104 -3.07 16.06 -1.06
CA GLU A 104 -2.17 15.18 -1.80
C GLU A 104 -2.15 15.47 -3.32
N ARG A 105 -2.33 16.73 -3.72
CA ARG A 105 -2.46 17.16 -5.13
C ARG A 105 -1.36 16.60 -6.05
N HIS A 106 -0.10 16.62 -5.60
CA HIS A 106 1.03 16.10 -6.38
C HIS A 106 0.91 14.58 -6.65
N ARG A 107 0.37 13.81 -5.70
CA ARG A 107 0.11 12.37 -5.87
C ARG A 107 -1.04 12.12 -6.84
N ILE A 108 -2.09 12.94 -6.74
CA ILE A 108 -3.25 12.91 -7.63
C ILE A 108 -2.80 13.16 -9.07
N GLN A 109 -2.12 14.28 -9.32
CA GLN A 109 -1.63 14.65 -10.65
C GLN A 109 -0.70 13.58 -11.23
N ARG A 110 0.26 13.09 -10.43
CA ARG A 110 1.18 12.05 -10.87
C ARG A 110 0.45 10.76 -11.26
N ARG A 111 -0.53 10.29 -10.46
CA ARG A 111 -1.27 9.06 -10.76
C ARG A 111 -2.20 9.23 -11.94
N ALA A 112 -2.92 10.33 -12.02
CA ALA A 112 -3.78 10.65 -13.16
C ALA A 112 -2.98 10.69 -14.47
N SER A 113 -1.82 11.35 -14.47
CA SER A 113 -0.95 11.43 -15.66
C SER A 113 -0.42 10.06 -16.08
N ILE A 114 0.17 9.29 -15.15
CA ILE A 114 0.78 7.98 -15.47
C ILE A 114 -0.27 6.99 -15.98
N LEU A 115 -1.42 6.91 -15.34
CA LEU A 115 -2.47 5.96 -15.73
C LEU A 115 -3.25 6.46 -16.95
N GLY A 116 -3.51 7.76 -17.03
CA GLY A 116 -4.18 8.38 -18.18
C GLY A 116 -3.38 8.21 -19.48
N SER A 117 -2.05 8.35 -19.45
CA SER A 117 -1.21 8.09 -20.62
C SER A 117 -1.25 6.62 -21.10
N ARG A 118 -1.73 5.72 -20.24
CA ARG A 118 -1.91 4.29 -20.54
C ARG A 118 -3.37 3.94 -20.85
N GLY A 119 -4.26 4.94 -20.95
CA GLY A 119 -5.67 4.77 -21.26
C GLY A 119 -6.56 4.37 -20.09
N TYR A 120 -6.09 4.50 -18.84
CA TYR A 120 -6.90 4.22 -17.65
C TYR A 120 -7.57 5.48 -17.12
N GLU A 121 -8.84 5.39 -16.76
CA GLU A 121 -9.55 6.42 -16.02
C GLU A 121 -9.25 6.31 -14.52
N THR A 122 -9.05 7.45 -13.85
CA THR A 122 -8.81 7.52 -12.40
C THR A 122 -9.77 8.46 -11.71
N ALA A 123 -10.15 8.15 -10.47
CA ALA A 123 -11.00 8.99 -9.64
C ALA A 123 -10.44 9.14 -8.23
N PHE A 124 -10.63 10.33 -7.64
CA PHE A 124 -10.10 10.72 -6.34
C PHE A 124 -11.21 11.29 -5.45
N PRO A 125 -12.15 10.45 -5.00
CA PRO A 125 -13.37 10.94 -4.32
C PRO A 125 -13.07 11.76 -3.06
N LEU A 126 -12.05 11.39 -2.28
CA LEU A 126 -11.70 12.12 -1.04
C LEU A 126 -11.09 13.50 -1.28
N ALA A 127 -10.67 13.80 -2.51
CA ALA A 127 -10.21 15.14 -2.89
C ALA A 127 -11.37 16.10 -3.21
N HIS A 128 -12.55 15.55 -3.54
CA HIS A 128 -13.68 16.33 -4.04
C HIS A 128 -14.91 16.28 -3.14
N TRP A 129 -15.05 15.21 -2.34
CA TRP A 129 -16.22 15.01 -1.49
C TRP A 129 -15.84 14.89 -0.01
N PRO A 130 -16.68 15.41 0.89
CA PRO A 130 -16.46 15.20 2.31
C PRO A 130 -16.54 13.71 2.67
N ARG A 131 -15.77 13.32 3.64
CA ARG A 131 -15.84 11.96 4.18
C ARG A 131 -17.20 11.73 4.84
N THR A 132 -17.88 10.67 4.44
CA THR A 132 -19.15 10.25 5.05
C THR A 132 -18.93 9.32 6.24
N ILE A 133 -17.78 8.65 6.33
CA ILE A 133 -17.34 7.80 7.43
C ILE A 133 -16.07 8.43 7.99
N GLN A 134 -16.10 8.85 9.24
CA GLN A 134 -14.96 9.50 9.89
C GLN A 134 -14.03 8.47 10.58
N SER A 135 -14.62 7.36 11.03
CA SER A 135 -13.89 6.27 11.68
C SER A 135 -14.43 4.91 11.22
N THR A 136 -13.56 3.93 11.11
CA THR A 136 -13.96 2.55 10.80
C THR A 136 -14.82 1.92 11.89
N ARG A 137 -14.83 2.47 13.11
CA ARG A 137 -15.76 2.07 14.18
C ARG A 137 -17.22 2.28 13.80
N GLU A 138 -17.52 3.26 12.96
CA GLU A 138 -18.89 3.51 12.45
C GLU A 138 -19.42 2.36 11.56
N ILE A 139 -18.51 1.52 11.06
CA ILE A 139 -18.85 0.30 10.32
C ILE A 139 -18.50 -0.97 11.10
N GLY A 140 -18.29 -0.85 12.42
CA GLY A 140 -18.03 -1.98 13.32
C GLY A 140 -16.61 -2.55 13.26
N VAL A 141 -15.64 -1.81 12.69
CA VAL A 141 -14.27 -2.28 12.57
C VAL A 141 -13.31 -1.45 13.42
N GLU A 142 -12.63 -2.11 14.35
CA GLU A 142 -11.62 -1.45 15.19
C GLU A 142 -10.38 -1.04 14.36
N PRO A 143 -9.87 0.19 14.56
CA PRO A 143 -8.62 0.63 13.95
C PRO A 143 -7.45 -0.30 14.28
N PRO A 144 -6.40 -0.33 13.45
CA PRO A 144 -5.21 -1.13 13.73
C PRO A 144 -4.54 -0.75 15.06
N LEU A 145 -4.18 -1.75 15.86
CA LEU A 145 -3.43 -1.59 17.10
C LEU A 145 -2.11 -0.84 16.89
N THR A 146 -1.50 -1.04 15.73
CA THR A 146 -0.25 -0.39 15.34
C THR A 146 -0.33 1.14 15.30
N TYR A 147 -1.54 1.72 15.20
CA TYR A 147 -1.70 3.19 15.24
C TYR A 147 -1.38 3.81 16.61
N GLY A 148 -1.38 3.01 17.68
CA GLY A 148 -0.87 3.43 19.00
C GLY A 148 0.65 3.61 19.03
N THR A 149 1.37 2.94 18.15
CA THR A 149 2.85 2.95 18.09
C THR A 149 3.36 3.71 16.87
N PHE A 150 2.73 3.50 15.72
CA PHE A 150 3.08 4.13 14.44
C PHE A 150 1.92 5.02 13.96
N LYS A 151 2.22 6.23 13.49
CA LYS A 151 1.21 7.16 12.98
C LYS A 151 0.56 6.72 11.65
N HIS A 152 0.96 5.60 11.09
CA HIS A 152 0.55 5.11 9.78
C HIS A 152 0.75 3.59 9.65
N ALA A 153 0.00 2.97 8.73
CA ALA A 153 0.08 1.54 8.41
C ALA A 153 1.16 1.23 7.35
N ASN A 154 2.33 1.83 7.43
CA ASN A 154 3.45 1.47 6.56
C ASN A 154 4.14 0.19 7.06
N CYS A 155 4.96 -0.42 6.20
CA CYS A 155 5.83 -1.50 6.63
C CYS A 155 6.70 -1.05 7.81
N VAL A 156 6.88 -1.90 8.79
CA VAL A 156 7.86 -1.70 9.85
C VAL A 156 9.25 -1.65 9.20
N GLY A 157 10.05 -0.63 9.54
CA GLY A 157 11.33 -0.38 8.86
C GLY A 157 11.17 0.16 7.43
N CYS A 158 10.14 0.95 7.17
CA CYS A 158 9.92 1.58 5.87
C CYS A 158 11.12 2.45 5.47
N LEU A 159 11.69 2.17 4.28
CA LEU A 159 12.88 2.88 3.77
C LEU A 159 12.65 4.38 3.51
N LYS A 160 11.38 4.80 3.40
CA LYS A 160 10.99 6.22 3.27
C LYS A 160 10.81 6.93 4.60
N ALA A 161 10.81 6.18 5.70
CA ALA A 161 10.45 6.73 6.99
C ALA A 161 11.58 7.57 7.57
N GLY A 162 11.19 8.60 8.32
CA GLY A 162 12.14 9.47 9.00
C GLY A 162 12.68 8.88 10.32
N LYS A 163 13.56 9.62 10.97
CA LYS A 163 14.28 9.21 12.20
C LYS A 163 13.35 8.73 13.31
N GLN A 164 12.20 9.38 13.51
CA GLN A 164 11.25 9.01 14.57
C GLN A 164 10.72 7.57 14.36
N HIS A 165 10.37 7.19 13.14
CA HIS A 165 9.94 5.83 12.82
C HIS A 165 11.05 4.82 13.11
N TRP A 166 12.26 5.11 12.69
CA TRP A 166 13.41 4.23 12.89
C TRP A 166 13.82 4.11 14.36
N PHE A 167 13.62 5.17 15.17
CA PHE A 167 13.77 5.08 16.61
C PHE A 167 12.76 4.11 17.24
N VAL A 168 11.50 4.17 16.81
CA VAL A 168 10.45 3.22 17.26
C VAL A 168 10.81 1.79 16.83
N VAL A 169 11.25 1.59 15.59
CA VAL A 169 11.71 0.27 15.12
C VAL A 169 12.87 -0.25 15.97
N TYR A 170 13.86 0.58 16.24
CA TYR A 170 14.98 0.23 17.13
C TYR A 170 14.52 -0.23 18.51
N ALA A 171 13.56 0.47 19.09
CA ALA A 171 13.07 0.21 20.45
C ALA A 171 12.10 -1.00 20.53
N THR A 172 11.31 -1.27 19.49
CA THR A 172 10.21 -2.23 19.57
C THR A 172 10.32 -3.42 18.61
N ARG A 173 11.14 -3.30 17.57
CA ARG A 173 11.33 -4.34 16.53
C ARG A 173 12.82 -4.47 16.19
N ARG A 174 13.56 -4.90 17.18
CA ARG A 174 15.03 -5.08 17.08
C ARG A 174 15.41 -6.02 15.93
N ASP A 175 14.61 -7.02 15.67
CA ASP A 175 14.76 -7.96 14.55
C ASP A 175 14.78 -7.23 13.20
N VAL A 176 13.84 -6.30 13.00
CA VAL A 176 13.77 -5.48 11.77
C VAL A 176 14.91 -4.47 11.68
N TRP A 177 15.31 -3.91 12.83
CA TRP A 177 16.46 -3.00 12.88
C TRP A 177 17.76 -3.69 12.45
N GLU A 178 18.06 -4.87 13.02
CA GLU A 178 19.26 -5.62 12.65
C GLU A 178 19.20 -6.10 11.20
N ARG A 179 18.03 -6.47 10.70
CA ARG A 179 17.83 -6.82 9.29
C ARG A 179 18.13 -5.64 8.36
N ALA A 180 17.73 -4.42 8.75
CA ALA A 180 18.01 -3.21 7.99
C ALA A 180 19.51 -2.90 7.92
N LYS A 181 20.22 -3.01 9.06
CA LYS A 181 21.67 -2.85 9.12
C LYS A 181 22.38 -3.85 8.20
N LEU A 182 21.99 -5.13 8.28
CA LEU A 182 22.56 -6.15 7.43
C LEU A 182 22.35 -5.88 5.94
N ALA A 183 21.18 -5.36 5.57
CA ALA A 183 20.91 -4.95 4.20
C ALA A 183 21.79 -3.77 3.76
N GLU A 184 22.02 -2.80 4.66
CA GLU A 184 22.90 -1.66 4.42
C GLU A 184 24.36 -2.08 4.20
N GLU A 185 24.83 -3.06 4.96
CA GLU A 185 26.20 -3.62 4.83
C GLU A 185 26.42 -4.42 3.52
N ARG A 186 25.33 -4.93 2.90
CA ARG A 186 25.39 -5.77 1.70
C ARG A 186 25.20 -5.02 0.39
N ILE A 187 24.85 -3.74 0.45
CA ILE A 187 24.61 -2.88 -0.72
C ILE A 187 25.84 -2.04 -1.01
#